data_e17ce3aadf19044a2102e1a64c4c5bf3
#
_entry.id   e17ce3aadf19044a2102e1a64c4c5bf3
#
_cell.length_a   1.000
_cell.length_b   1.000
_cell.length_c   1.000
_cell.angle_alpha   90.00
_cell.angle_beta   90.00
_cell.angle_gamma   90.00
#
_symmetry.space_group_name_H-M   'P 1'
#
loop_
_entity.id
_entity.type
_entity.pdbx_description
1 polymer ?
#
loop_
_entity_poly.entity_id
_entity_poly.type
_entity_poly.pdbx_seq_one_letter_code
_entity_poly.pdbx_strand_id
1 'polypeptide(L)' 'MSQEDLRSRLLNIIRNEGVNQKFIAKQTNINEGLLSRFKNQKTELDLIDRESLNTYLLSKGY' A
#
# COMPACT_ATOMS: atom_id res chain seq x y z
N MET A 1 -5.07 -5.70 11.38
CA MET A 1 -4.01 -5.25 10.47
C MET A 1 -3.65 -3.81 10.82
N SER A 2 -2.38 -3.58 11.10
CA SER A 2 -1.92 -2.28 11.56
C SER A 2 -1.44 -1.41 10.39
N GLN A 3 -1.42 -0.10 10.62
CA GLN A 3 -0.88 0.85 9.65
C GLN A 3 0.60 0.54 9.41
N GLU A 4 1.35 0.26 10.48
CA GLU A 4 2.78 -0.02 10.37
C GLU A 4 3.05 -1.30 9.58
N ASP A 5 2.26 -2.35 9.82
CA ASP A 5 2.39 -3.60 9.10
C ASP A 5 2.16 -3.39 7.60
N LEU A 6 1.07 -2.72 7.26
CA LEU A 6 0.76 -2.43 5.85
C LEU A 6 1.83 -1.58 5.18
N ARG A 7 2.32 -0.57 5.90
CA ARG A 7 3.37 0.31 5.37
C ARG A 7 4.65 -0.47 5.07
N SER A 8 5.03 -1.33 6.00
CA SER A 8 6.22 -2.16 5.85
C SER A 8 6.10 -3.11 4.65
N ARG A 9 4.94 -3.74 4.52
CA ARG A 9 4.69 -4.68 3.41
C ARG A 9 4.64 -3.96 2.07
N LEU A 10 4.05 -2.76 2.03
CA LEU A 10 4.04 -1.93 0.83
C LEU A 10 5.47 -1.58 0.41
N LEU A 11 6.30 -1.17 1.35
CA LEU A 11 7.70 -0.85 1.05
C LEU A 11 8.45 -2.08 0.55
N ASN A 12 8.15 -3.25 1.11
CA ASN A 12 8.81 -4.49 0.70
C ASN A 12 8.47 -4.88 -0.74
N ILE A 13 7.21 -4.77 -1.15
CA ILE A 13 6.85 -5.12 -2.53
C ILE A 13 7.46 -4.13 -3.51
N ILE A 14 7.47 -2.86 -3.18
CA ILE A 14 8.08 -1.84 -4.04
C ILE A 14 9.57 -2.12 -4.21
N ARG A 15 10.26 -2.43 -3.12
CA ARG A 15 11.70 -2.67 -3.13
C ARG A 15 12.06 -3.97 -3.82
N ASN A 16 11.33 -5.05 -3.50
CA ASN A 16 11.71 -6.38 -3.98
C ASN A 16 11.25 -6.65 -5.41
N GLU A 17 10.08 -6.13 -5.78
CA GLU A 17 9.50 -6.41 -7.09
C GLU A 17 9.68 -5.26 -8.08
N GLY A 18 10.13 -4.11 -7.60
CA GLY A 18 10.27 -2.94 -8.45
C GLY A 18 8.93 -2.40 -8.94
N VAL A 19 7.85 -2.69 -8.21
CA VAL A 19 6.50 -2.28 -8.63
C VAL A 19 6.34 -0.78 -8.43
N ASN A 20 5.79 -0.13 -9.45
CA ASN A 20 5.54 1.30 -9.43
C ASN A 20 4.38 1.61 -8.47
N GLN A 21 4.57 2.61 -7.61
CA GLN A 21 3.56 3.06 -6.66
C GLN A 21 2.26 3.46 -7.35
N LYS A 22 2.36 4.11 -8.50
CA LYS A 22 1.20 4.51 -9.29
C LYS A 22 0.38 3.30 -9.72
N PHE A 23 1.04 2.22 -10.10
CA PHE A 23 0.37 0.97 -10.47
C PHE A 23 -0.37 0.39 -9.27
N ILE A 24 0.26 0.37 -8.10
CA ILE A 24 -0.37 -0.14 -6.88
C ILE A 24 -1.60 0.68 -6.52
N ALA A 25 -1.50 2.01 -6.62
CA ALA A 25 -2.62 2.90 -6.36
C ALA A 25 -3.80 2.56 -7.28
N LYS A 26 -3.51 2.30 -8.55
CA LYS A 26 -4.53 1.93 -9.53
C LYS A 26 -5.17 0.59 -9.19
N GLN A 27 -4.36 -0.39 -8.81
CA GLN A 27 -4.86 -1.74 -8.47
C GLN A 27 -5.71 -1.77 -7.21
N THR A 28 -5.42 -0.89 -6.26
CA THR A 28 -6.12 -0.83 -4.98
C THR A 28 -7.22 0.23 -4.96
N ASN A 29 -7.33 1.00 -6.03
CA ASN A 29 -8.27 2.12 -6.11
C ASN A 29 -8.05 3.15 -4.99
N ILE A 30 -6.80 3.31 -4.57
CA ILE A 30 -6.40 4.32 -3.61
C ILE A 30 -5.77 5.47 -4.39
N ASN A 31 -6.12 6.71 -4.01
CA ASN A 31 -5.52 7.89 -4.63
C ASN A 31 -3.99 7.83 -4.49
N GLU A 32 -3.26 8.09 -5.57
CA GLU A 32 -1.80 7.97 -5.56
C GLU A 32 -1.16 8.92 -4.55
N GLY A 33 -1.67 10.14 -4.44
CA GLY A 33 -1.14 11.09 -3.47
C GLY A 33 -1.33 10.62 -2.04
N LEU A 34 -2.49 10.01 -1.77
CA LEU A 34 -2.77 9.44 -0.46
C LEU A 34 -1.84 8.26 -0.17
N LEU A 35 -1.66 7.36 -1.14
CA LEU A 35 -0.78 6.22 -0.98
C LEU A 35 0.66 6.67 -0.74
N SER A 36 1.10 7.70 -1.46
CA SER A 36 2.44 8.26 -1.28
C SER A 36 2.62 8.83 0.13
N ARG A 37 1.64 9.59 0.62
CA ARG A 37 1.70 10.13 1.97
C ARG A 37 1.68 9.03 3.02
N PHE A 38 0.88 7.99 2.80
CA PHE A 38 0.86 6.84 3.71
C PHE A 38 2.22 6.14 3.73
N LYS A 39 2.81 5.89 2.57
CA LYS A 39 4.12 5.25 2.47
C LYS A 39 5.20 6.06 3.22
N ASN A 40 5.10 7.37 3.17
CA ASN A 40 6.08 8.27 3.79
C ASN A 40 5.72 8.69 5.22
N GLN A 41 4.78 7.98 5.85
CA GLN A 41 4.37 8.20 7.25
C GLN A 41 3.75 9.57 7.48
N LYS A 42 3.12 10.14 6.46
CA LYS A 42 2.49 11.46 6.55
C LYS A 42 1.00 11.37 6.84
N THR A 43 0.41 10.21 6.66
CA THR A 43 -1.02 9.99 6.92
C THR A 43 -1.27 8.51 7.15
N GLU A 44 -2.48 8.19 7.59
CA GLU A 44 -2.94 6.82 7.75
C GLU A 44 -4.05 6.54 6.74
N LEU A 45 -4.32 5.27 6.49
CA LEU A 45 -5.41 4.85 5.62
C LEU A 45 -6.65 4.52 6.45
N ASP A 46 -7.83 4.77 5.89
CA ASP A 46 -9.07 4.33 6.51
C ASP A 46 -9.24 2.82 6.32
N LEU A 47 -10.27 2.26 6.93
CA LEU A 47 -10.48 0.81 6.93
C LEU A 47 -10.64 0.26 5.51
N ILE A 48 -11.39 0.93 4.66
CA ILE A 48 -11.64 0.46 3.29
C ILE A 48 -10.32 0.40 2.50
N ASP A 49 -9.52 1.46 2.59
CA ASP A 49 -8.25 1.51 1.88
C ASP A 49 -7.25 0.50 2.44
N ARG A 50 -7.24 0.32 3.77
CA ARG A 50 -6.38 -0.71 4.38
C ARG A 50 -6.75 -2.09 3.89
N GLU A 51 -8.03 -2.40 3.80
CA GLU A 51 -8.47 -3.71 3.32
C GLU A 51 -8.10 -3.91 1.85
N SER A 52 -8.29 -2.90 1.02
CA SER A 52 -7.90 -2.97 -0.40
C SER A 52 -6.40 -3.22 -0.55
N LEU A 53 -5.59 -2.48 0.19
CA LEU A 53 -4.15 -2.64 0.13
C LEU A 53 -3.72 -4.01 0.66
N ASN A 54 -4.31 -4.44 1.77
CA ASN A 54 -4.00 -5.75 2.34
C ASN A 54 -4.31 -6.88 1.35
N THR A 55 -5.47 -6.83 0.71
CA THR A 55 -5.87 -7.83 -0.28
C THR A 55 -4.87 -7.88 -1.43
N TYR A 56 -4.47 -6.72 -1.94
CA TYR A 56 -3.48 -6.65 -3.00
C TYR A 56 -2.16 -7.27 -2.58
N LEU A 57 -1.66 -6.88 -1.41
CA LEU A 57 -0.38 -7.37 -0.92
C LEU A 57 -0.40 -8.89 -0.71
N LEU A 58 -1.46 -9.41 -0.12
CA LEU A 58 -1.60 -10.85 0.10
C LEU A 58 -1.63 -11.60 -1.23
N SER A 59 -2.30 -11.06 -2.24
CA SER A 59 -2.37 -11.70 -3.56
C SER A 59 -1.01 -11.80 -4.23
N LYS A 60 -0.05 -10.99 -3.80
CA LYS A 60 1.31 -10.97 -4.34
C LYS A 60 2.32 -11.68 -3.42
N GLY A 61 1.86 -12.27 -2.34
CA GLY A 61 2.72 -12.97 -1.40
C GLY A 61 3.36 -12.06 -0.36
N TYR A 62 2.81 -10.89 -0.18
CA TYR A 62 3.30 -9.92 0.80
C TYR A 62 2.29 -9.67 1.89
#